data_ad3e812385c0c875ccc25239ccd4b4f4
#
_entry.id   ad3e812385c0c875ccc25239ccd4b4f4
#
_cell.length_a   1.000
_cell.length_b   1.000
_cell.length_c   1.000
_cell.angle_alpha   90.00
_cell.angle_beta   90.00
_cell.angle_gamma   90.00
#
_symmetry.space_group_name_H-M   'P 1'
#
loop_
_entity.id
_entity.type
_entity.pdbx_description
1 polymer ?
#
loop_
_entity_poly.entity_id
_entity_poly.type
_entity_poly.pdbx_seq_one_letter_code
_entity_poly.pdbx_strand_id
1 'polypeptide(L)'
;QKLLNLTGAVSMANSGPNTNGSQFFINQSNAAAFGTRDDYTEKAMQQQFKDSYNQLAGMYGSQFTSQFKDWKAFYNSQYTETYIYDWIPSEVWDLYEKHGGNISLDGAWRKTGGHTVFAQVIEGMDVVEAIAKVSTDDNDKPLKDVTIDSIELVPYGG
;
A
#
# COMPACT_ATOMS: atom_id res chain seq x y z
N GLN A 1 10.68 7.72 -14.58
CA GLN A 1 10.86 6.74 -13.51
C GLN A 1 9.79 6.98 -12.46
N LYS A 2 9.07 5.93 -12.05
CA LYS A 2 8.07 6.02 -10.98
C LYS A 2 8.76 5.75 -9.65
N LEU A 3 8.47 6.55 -8.64
CA LEU A 3 8.91 6.31 -7.26
C LEU A 3 7.90 5.38 -6.59
N LEU A 4 8.38 4.28 -6.02
CA LEU A 4 7.57 3.20 -5.44
C LEU A 4 7.57 3.28 -3.91
N ASN A 5 6.45 2.85 -3.29
CA ASN A 5 6.33 2.74 -1.83
C ASN A 5 7.02 1.48 -1.28
N LEU A 6 8.30 1.29 -1.62
CA LEU A 6 9.14 0.22 -1.07
C LEU A 6 9.47 0.48 0.41
N THR A 7 10.05 -0.49 1.07
CA THR A 7 10.57 -0.31 2.43
C THR A 7 11.52 0.88 2.49
N GLY A 8 11.34 1.73 3.49
CA GLY A 8 12.11 2.97 3.65
C GLY A 8 11.64 4.13 2.77
N ALA A 9 10.66 3.93 1.88
CA ALA A 9 10.08 5.06 1.15
C ALA A 9 9.43 6.06 2.10
N VAL A 10 9.69 7.35 1.87
CA VAL A 10 9.07 8.46 2.58
C VAL A 10 8.00 9.06 1.67
N SER A 11 6.76 9.05 2.15
CA SER A 11 5.59 9.42 1.35
C SER A 11 4.74 10.46 2.04
N MET A 12 4.09 11.32 1.26
CA MET A 12 3.14 12.32 1.76
C MET A 12 1.86 11.65 2.25
N ALA A 13 1.47 11.93 3.48
CA ALA A 13 0.14 11.57 3.97
C ALA A 13 -0.93 12.46 3.32
N ASN A 14 -2.08 11.85 3.00
CA ASN A 14 -3.23 12.57 2.45
C ASN A 14 -4.56 11.87 2.82
N SER A 15 -5.66 12.57 2.64
CA SER A 15 -7.03 12.07 2.82
C SER A 15 -7.78 12.05 1.48
N GLY A 16 -7.09 11.87 0.37
CA GLY A 16 -7.63 11.85 -0.99
C GLY A 16 -6.98 12.90 -1.90
N PRO A 17 -7.49 13.08 -3.12
CA PRO A 17 -6.91 13.99 -4.10
C PRO A 17 -6.78 15.43 -3.58
N ASN A 18 -5.64 16.08 -3.83
CA ASN A 18 -5.35 17.48 -3.48
C ASN A 18 -5.38 17.78 -1.96
N THR A 19 -5.16 16.76 -1.10
CA THR A 19 -5.17 16.93 0.37
C THR A 19 -3.80 16.72 1.01
N ASN A 20 -2.72 16.70 0.25
CA ASN A 20 -1.36 16.67 0.80
C ASN A 20 -1.13 17.91 1.67
N GLY A 21 -0.66 17.69 2.88
CA GLY A 21 -0.26 18.76 3.82
C GLY A 21 1.23 18.67 4.15
N SER A 22 1.58 18.82 5.43
CA SER A 22 2.95 18.69 5.93
C SER A 22 3.24 17.31 6.57
N GLN A 23 2.26 16.43 6.61
CA GLN A 23 2.42 15.11 7.21
C GLN A 23 3.04 14.14 6.19
N PHE A 24 3.96 13.32 6.67
CA PHE A 24 4.57 12.25 5.90
C PHE A 24 4.62 10.96 6.73
N PHE A 25 4.89 9.86 6.08
CA PHE A 25 5.15 8.58 6.75
C PHE A 25 6.34 7.87 6.09
N ILE A 26 6.94 6.95 6.82
CA ILE A 26 8.01 6.08 6.35
C ILE A 26 7.46 4.66 6.27
N ASN A 27 7.57 4.03 5.10
CA ASN A 27 7.12 2.66 4.92
C ASN A 27 8.11 1.67 5.56
N GLN A 28 7.66 0.94 6.58
CA GLN A 28 8.49 -0.03 7.29
C GLN A 28 8.21 -1.49 6.90
N SER A 29 7.23 -1.76 6.05
CA SER A 29 6.87 -3.13 5.65
C SER A 29 8.02 -3.77 4.88
N ASN A 30 8.67 -4.77 5.47
CA ASN A 30 9.79 -5.47 4.86
C ASN A 30 9.35 -6.59 3.92
N ALA A 31 10.30 -7.22 3.20
CA ALA A 31 10.03 -8.28 2.24
C ALA A 31 9.30 -9.49 2.85
N ALA A 32 9.62 -9.86 4.10
CA ALA A 32 8.94 -10.96 4.78
C ALA A 32 7.46 -10.64 5.09
N ALA A 33 7.15 -9.38 5.41
CA ALA A 33 5.79 -8.92 5.64
C ALA A 33 5.01 -8.77 4.32
N PHE A 34 5.69 -8.42 3.23
CA PHE A 34 5.09 -8.36 1.90
C PHE A 34 4.75 -9.77 1.38
N GLY A 35 5.66 -10.72 1.50
CA GLY A 35 5.53 -12.08 0.95
C GLY A 35 5.76 -12.12 -0.55
N THR A 36 4.90 -12.85 -1.27
CA THR A 36 4.92 -12.95 -2.73
C THR A 36 3.79 -12.13 -3.35
N ARG A 37 3.86 -11.91 -4.66
CA ARG A 37 2.76 -11.32 -5.43
C ARG A 37 1.44 -12.05 -5.18
N ASP A 38 1.46 -13.37 -5.21
CA ASP A 38 0.25 -14.18 -5.03
C ASP A 38 -0.30 -14.04 -3.60
N ASP A 39 0.58 -14.11 -2.60
CA ASP A 39 0.20 -13.87 -1.21
C ASP A 39 -0.41 -12.49 -1.01
N TYR A 40 0.20 -11.46 -1.59
CA TYR A 40 -0.24 -10.09 -1.44
C TYR A 40 -1.61 -9.87 -2.09
N THR A 41 -1.78 -10.32 -3.34
CA THR A 41 -3.05 -10.17 -4.06
C THR A 41 -4.17 -10.97 -3.40
N GLU A 42 -3.89 -12.17 -2.89
CA GLU A 42 -4.82 -12.98 -2.12
C GLU A 42 -5.25 -12.28 -0.82
N LYS A 43 -4.28 -11.82 -0.02
CA LYS A 43 -4.54 -11.18 1.27
C LYS A 43 -5.22 -9.80 1.13
N ALA A 44 -4.78 -9.00 0.17
CA ALA A 44 -5.19 -7.60 0.08
C ALA A 44 -6.62 -7.41 -0.45
N MET A 45 -7.06 -8.27 -1.37
CA MET A 45 -8.30 -8.01 -2.11
C MET A 45 -9.25 -9.20 -2.23
N GLN A 46 -8.73 -10.43 -2.17
CA GLN A 46 -9.57 -11.59 -2.48
C GLN A 46 -10.65 -11.83 -1.45
N GLN A 47 -10.32 -11.81 -0.16
CA GLN A 47 -11.23 -12.31 0.85
C GLN A 47 -12.58 -11.57 0.79
N GLN A 48 -12.58 -10.27 0.85
CA GLN A 48 -13.82 -9.48 0.89
C GLN A 48 -14.65 -9.60 -0.40
N PHE A 49 -14.01 -9.45 -1.57
CA PHE A 49 -14.74 -9.47 -2.85
C PHE A 49 -15.09 -10.88 -3.30
N LYS A 50 -14.24 -11.85 -3.01
CA LYS A 50 -14.49 -13.26 -3.29
C LYS A 50 -15.66 -13.80 -2.45
N ASP A 51 -15.71 -13.46 -1.17
CA ASP A 51 -16.82 -13.85 -0.30
C ASP A 51 -18.12 -13.19 -0.73
N SER A 52 -18.10 -11.90 -1.05
CA SER A 52 -19.27 -11.18 -1.58
C SER A 52 -19.74 -11.77 -2.92
N TYR A 53 -18.80 -12.05 -3.82
CA TYR A 53 -19.11 -12.70 -5.10
C TYR A 53 -19.72 -14.08 -4.89
N ASN A 54 -19.14 -14.92 -4.04
CA ASN A 54 -19.63 -16.27 -3.77
C ASN A 54 -21.01 -16.23 -3.11
N GLN A 55 -21.26 -15.30 -2.20
CA GLN A 55 -22.57 -15.10 -1.58
C GLN A 55 -23.64 -14.73 -2.62
N LEU A 56 -23.35 -13.76 -3.49
CA LEU A 56 -24.28 -13.32 -4.53
C LEU A 56 -24.50 -14.40 -5.59
N ALA A 57 -23.43 -15.12 -5.99
CA ALA A 57 -23.53 -16.26 -6.89
C ALA A 57 -24.38 -17.38 -6.31
N GLY A 58 -24.29 -17.64 -5.00
CA GLY A 58 -25.17 -18.58 -4.28
C GLY A 58 -26.63 -18.16 -4.23
N MET A 59 -26.89 -16.85 -4.05
CA MET A 59 -28.25 -16.31 -3.96
C MET A 59 -28.96 -16.21 -5.31
N TYR A 60 -28.25 -15.80 -6.37
CA TYR A 60 -28.84 -15.48 -7.68
C TYR A 60 -28.46 -16.48 -8.78
N GLY A 61 -27.59 -17.45 -8.49
CA GLY A 61 -27.20 -18.53 -9.40
C GLY A 61 -26.68 -18.03 -10.76
N SER A 62 -27.16 -18.67 -11.83
CA SER A 62 -26.73 -18.37 -13.20
C SER A 62 -27.05 -16.94 -13.66
N GLN A 63 -28.04 -16.29 -13.08
CA GLN A 63 -28.38 -14.90 -13.41
C GLN A 63 -27.21 -13.97 -13.05
N PHE A 64 -26.55 -14.19 -11.92
CA PHE A 64 -25.41 -13.41 -11.48
C PHE A 64 -24.11 -13.84 -12.18
N THR A 65 -23.84 -15.16 -12.25
CA THR A 65 -22.58 -15.66 -12.82
C THR A 65 -22.48 -15.50 -14.33
N SER A 66 -23.59 -15.35 -15.05
CA SER A 66 -23.55 -14.97 -16.47
C SER A 66 -23.18 -13.50 -16.69
N GLN A 67 -23.50 -12.63 -15.73
CA GLN A 67 -23.11 -11.22 -15.76
C GLN A 67 -21.66 -11.00 -15.31
N PHE A 68 -21.23 -11.74 -14.27
CA PHE A 68 -19.89 -11.64 -13.71
C PHE A 68 -19.26 -13.02 -13.66
N LYS A 69 -18.31 -13.27 -14.57
CA LYS A 69 -17.64 -14.57 -14.70
C LYS A 69 -16.79 -14.95 -13.47
N ASP A 70 -16.29 -13.96 -12.73
CA ASP A 70 -15.44 -14.10 -11.56
C ASP A 70 -15.52 -12.86 -10.65
N TRP A 71 -14.90 -12.94 -9.47
CA TRP A 71 -14.88 -11.86 -8.50
C TRP A 71 -14.17 -10.60 -8.99
N LYS A 72 -13.18 -10.70 -9.89
CA LYS A 72 -12.51 -9.53 -10.48
C LYS A 72 -13.44 -8.77 -11.43
N ALA A 73 -14.21 -9.49 -12.24
CA ALA A 73 -15.23 -8.89 -13.09
C ALA A 73 -16.31 -8.17 -12.26
N PHE A 74 -16.72 -8.77 -11.14
CA PHE A 74 -17.63 -8.15 -10.19
C PHE A 74 -17.01 -6.91 -9.54
N TYR A 75 -15.77 -6.99 -9.04
CA TYR A 75 -15.03 -5.84 -8.50
C TYR A 75 -14.98 -4.68 -9.50
N ASN A 76 -14.56 -4.95 -10.73
CA ASN A 76 -14.41 -3.93 -11.76
C ASN A 76 -15.74 -3.27 -12.15
N SER A 77 -16.90 -3.92 -11.91
CA SER A 77 -18.21 -3.33 -12.12
C SER A 77 -18.64 -2.36 -11.02
N GLN A 78 -18.09 -2.50 -9.81
CA GLN A 78 -18.41 -1.65 -8.67
C GLN A 78 -17.53 -0.41 -8.58
N TYR A 79 -16.38 -0.42 -9.23
CA TYR A 79 -15.39 0.65 -9.18
C TYR A 79 -15.08 1.17 -10.58
N THR A 80 -14.84 2.46 -10.68
CA THR A 80 -14.46 3.13 -11.95
C THR A 80 -13.04 2.76 -12.40
N GLU A 81 -12.24 2.20 -11.50
CA GLU A 81 -10.90 1.68 -11.78
C GLU A 81 -10.96 0.16 -11.89
N THR A 82 -10.33 -0.39 -12.92
CA THR A 82 -10.07 -1.82 -13.02
C THR A 82 -9.20 -2.29 -11.86
N TYR A 83 -9.25 -3.58 -11.54
CA TYR A 83 -8.44 -4.16 -10.48
C TYR A 83 -6.96 -3.84 -10.68
N ILE A 84 -6.41 -3.01 -9.80
CA ILE A 84 -5.13 -2.33 -10.02
C ILE A 84 -3.94 -3.28 -10.23
N TYR A 85 -4.02 -4.47 -9.67
CA TYR A 85 -2.92 -5.44 -9.73
C TYR A 85 -2.80 -6.15 -11.09
N ASP A 86 -3.79 -6.06 -11.96
CA ASP A 86 -3.77 -6.72 -13.27
C ASP A 86 -2.83 -6.06 -14.28
N TRP A 87 -2.48 -4.79 -14.10
CA TRP A 87 -1.60 -4.05 -15.01
C TRP A 87 -0.25 -3.63 -14.43
N ILE A 88 0.04 -4.06 -13.21
CA ILE A 88 1.35 -3.80 -12.62
C ILE A 88 2.37 -4.74 -13.28
N PRO A 89 3.44 -4.19 -13.88
CA PRO A 89 4.47 -5.00 -14.50
C PRO A 89 5.13 -5.99 -13.53
N SER A 90 5.55 -7.14 -14.04
CA SER A 90 6.19 -8.18 -13.21
C SER A 90 7.45 -7.70 -12.51
N GLU A 91 8.26 -6.89 -13.19
CA GLU A 91 9.48 -6.31 -12.63
C GLU A 91 9.22 -5.37 -11.43
N VAL A 92 8.03 -4.79 -11.34
CA VAL A 92 7.61 -4.01 -10.16
C VAL A 92 7.28 -4.93 -9.00
N TRP A 93 6.59 -6.05 -9.29
CA TRP A 93 6.35 -7.07 -8.27
C TRP A 93 7.65 -7.65 -7.72
N ASP A 94 8.61 -7.94 -8.58
CA ASP A 94 9.95 -8.43 -8.19
C ASP A 94 10.66 -7.46 -7.23
N LEU A 95 10.49 -6.15 -7.43
CA LEU A 95 11.03 -5.14 -6.51
C LEU A 95 10.36 -5.19 -5.13
N TYR A 96 9.02 -5.33 -5.09
CA TYR A 96 8.31 -5.43 -3.81
C TYR A 96 8.60 -6.76 -3.10
N GLU A 97 8.68 -7.87 -3.81
CA GLU A 97 9.07 -9.17 -3.24
C GLU A 97 10.49 -9.13 -2.63
N LYS A 98 11.40 -8.45 -3.32
CA LYS A 98 12.80 -8.34 -2.87
C LYS A 98 12.99 -7.36 -1.72
N HIS A 99 12.33 -6.21 -1.78
CA HIS A 99 12.61 -5.09 -0.86
C HIS A 99 11.50 -4.85 0.15
N GLY A 100 10.33 -5.44 -0.03
CA GLY A 100 9.15 -5.12 0.76
C GLY A 100 8.51 -3.80 0.38
N GLY A 101 7.62 -3.32 1.22
CA GLY A 101 6.87 -2.10 0.99
C GLY A 101 5.36 -2.34 0.96
N ASN A 102 4.61 -1.35 0.47
CA ASN A 102 3.16 -1.44 0.37
C ASN A 102 2.67 -0.91 -0.98
N ILE A 103 2.43 -1.82 -1.90
CA ILE A 103 1.99 -1.49 -3.25
C ILE A 103 0.60 -0.85 -3.29
N SER A 104 -0.27 -1.09 -2.29
CA SER A 104 -1.59 -0.46 -2.21
C SER A 104 -1.53 1.03 -1.92
N LEU A 105 -0.43 1.53 -1.36
CA LEU A 105 -0.18 2.95 -1.13
C LEU A 105 0.39 3.66 -2.36
N ASP A 106 0.77 2.90 -3.40
CA ASP A 106 1.50 3.41 -4.54
C ASP A 106 0.58 4.12 -5.53
N GLY A 107 0.63 5.45 -5.54
CA GLY A 107 -0.15 6.28 -6.46
C GLY A 107 0.25 6.13 -7.94
N ALA A 108 1.41 5.50 -8.21
CA ALA A 108 1.91 5.29 -9.56
C ALA A 108 1.02 4.38 -10.41
N TRP A 109 0.20 3.54 -9.77
CA TRP A 109 -0.62 2.50 -10.40
C TRP A 109 -2.12 2.75 -10.29
N ARG A 110 -2.51 3.91 -9.78
CA ARG A 110 -3.91 4.33 -9.63
C ARG A 110 -4.19 5.55 -10.49
N LYS A 111 -5.43 5.69 -10.96
CA LYS A 111 -5.90 6.92 -11.60
C LYS A 111 -6.09 8.02 -10.58
N THR A 112 -6.57 7.66 -9.41
CA THR A 112 -6.83 8.56 -8.29
C THR A 112 -6.37 7.92 -6.99
N GLY A 113 -5.97 8.74 -6.04
CA GLY A 113 -5.49 8.28 -4.74
C GLY A 113 -4.03 7.81 -4.76
N GLY A 114 -3.63 7.14 -3.67
CA GLY A 114 -2.24 6.78 -3.41
C GLY A 114 -1.44 7.91 -2.78
N HIS A 115 -0.20 7.62 -2.45
CA HIS A 115 0.67 8.52 -1.71
C HIS A 115 1.92 8.83 -2.53
N THR A 116 2.28 10.11 -2.59
CA THR A 116 3.46 10.56 -3.33
C THR A 116 4.73 10.24 -2.56
N VAL A 117 5.56 9.36 -3.10
CA VAL A 117 6.90 9.11 -2.61
C VAL A 117 7.82 10.26 -3.03
N PHE A 118 8.54 10.86 -2.09
CA PHE A 118 9.44 11.98 -2.36
C PHE A 118 10.86 11.78 -1.83
N ALA A 119 11.09 10.78 -0.95
CA ALA A 119 12.39 10.46 -0.41
C ALA A 119 12.52 8.96 -0.09
N GLN A 120 13.74 8.55 0.24
CA GLN A 120 14.09 7.18 0.63
C GLN A 120 15.02 7.22 1.82
N VAL A 121 14.74 6.43 2.86
CA VAL A 121 15.66 6.19 3.97
C VAL A 121 16.83 5.37 3.43
N ILE A 122 18.04 5.88 3.57
CA ILE A 122 19.28 5.22 3.15
C ILE A 122 20.04 4.64 4.34
N GLU A 123 19.85 5.23 5.53
CA GLU A 123 20.45 4.78 6.80
C GLU A 123 19.45 4.99 7.94
N GLY A 124 19.52 4.20 9.03
CA GLY A 124 18.69 4.36 10.22
C GLY A 124 17.32 3.69 10.17
N MET A 125 17.09 2.68 9.31
CA MET A 125 15.85 1.90 9.33
C MET A 125 15.58 1.20 10.67
N ASP A 126 16.63 0.84 11.41
CA ASP A 126 16.53 0.30 12.75
C ASP A 126 15.88 1.28 13.75
N VAL A 127 16.15 2.58 13.58
CA VAL A 127 15.49 3.66 14.34
C VAL A 127 14.01 3.75 13.98
N VAL A 128 13.66 3.68 12.71
CA VAL A 128 12.26 3.65 12.24
C VAL A 128 11.53 2.45 12.84
N GLU A 129 12.16 1.28 12.81
CA GLU A 129 11.59 0.07 13.43
C GLU A 129 11.45 0.17 14.95
N ALA A 130 12.38 0.85 15.63
CA ALA A 130 12.28 1.09 17.05
C ALA A 130 11.11 2.01 17.39
N ILE A 131 10.91 3.08 16.61
CA ILE A 131 9.77 3.99 16.75
C ILE A 131 8.45 3.23 16.55
N ALA A 132 8.38 2.37 15.54
CA ALA A 132 7.17 1.59 15.24
C ALA A 132 6.79 0.57 16.33
N LYS A 133 7.70 0.27 17.27
CA LYS A 133 7.49 -0.67 18.38
C LYS A 133 7.20 0.00 19.74
N VAL A 134 7.13 1.33 19.79
CA VAL A 134 6.78 2.02 21.03
C VAL A 134 5.34 1.72 21.44
N SER A 135 5.08 1.76 22.75
CA SER A 135 3.72 1.61 23.26
C SER A 135 2.85 2.80 22.85
N THR A 136 1.64 2.51 22.39
CA THR A 136 0.66 3.48 21.92
C THR A 136 -0.63 3.42 22.73
N ASP A 137 -1.47 4.44 22.57
CA ASP A 137 -2.87 4.43 23.01
C ASP A 137 -3.78 3.74 21.97
N ASP A 138 -5.08 3.75 22.22
CA ASP A 138 -6.11 3.13 21.34
C ASP A 138 -6.23 3.81 19.96
N ASN A 139 -5.58 4.96 19.75
CA ASN A 139 -5.53 5.69 18.47
C ASN A 139 -4.15 5.59 17.82
N ASP A 140 -3.34 4.63 18.20
CA ASP A 140 -1.96 4.44 17.72
C ASP A 140 -1.00 5.61 18.03
N LYS A 141 -1.38 6.50 18.95
CA LYS A 141 -0.51 7.59 19.37
C LYS A 141 0.48 7.08 20.41
N PRO A 142 1.81 7.33 20.24
CA PRO A 142 2.81 6.96 21.24
C PRO A 142 2.48 7.51 22.63
N LEU A 143 2.59 6.67 23.69
CA LEU A 143 2.39 7.08 25.07
C LEU A 143 3.46 8.04 25.57
N LYS A 144 4.64 8.01 24.94
CA LYS A 144 5.70 9.00 25.11
C LYS A 144 5.94 9.65 23.76
N ASP A 145 5.96 10.96 23.71
CA ASP A 145 6.17 11.68 22.48
C ASP A 145 7.49 11.27 21.82
N VAL A 146 7.42 11.03 20.52
CA VAL A 146 8.57 10.89 19.62
C VAL A 146 8.73 12.21 18.90
N THR A 147 9.83 12.92 19.16
CA THR A 147 10.05 14.28 18.64
C THR A 147 11.17 14.30 17.60
N ILE A 148 11.02 15.18 16.62
CA ILE A 148 12.10 15.55 15.70
C ILE A 148 12.75 16.80 16.27
N ASP A 149 13.95 16.64 16.85
CA ASP A 149 14.65 17.75 17.50
C ASP A 149 15.30 18.68 16.48
N SER A 150 15.80 18.15 15.36
CA SER A 150 16.40 18.93 14.28
C SER A 150 16.33 18.20 12.94
N ILE A 151 16.38 18.98 11.87
CA ILE A 151 16.56 18.50 10.50
C ILE A 151 17.68 19.30 9.87
N GLU A 152 18.67 18.62 9.31
CA GLU A 152 19.77 19.24 8.57
C GLU A 152 19.75 18.77 7.11
N LEU A 153 19.92 19.72 6.18
CA LEU A 153 20.06 19.43 4.75
C LEU A 153 21.53 19.40 4.41
N VAL A 154 22.01 18.22 4.02
CA VAL A 154 23.39 18.03 3.60
C VAL A 154 23.44 17.58 2.13
N PRO A 155 24.47 17.99 1.35
CA PRO A 155 24.65 17.46 0.01
C PRO A 155 24.83 15.94 0.05
N TYR A 156 24.10 15.21 -0.77
CA TYR A 156 24.32 13.78 -0.94
C TYR A 156 25.61 13.56 -1.73
N GLY A 157 26.61 13.04 -1.03
CA GLY A 157 27.91 12.71 -1.63
C GLY A 157 27.90 11.28 -2.19
N GLY A 158 27.02 10.99 -3.17
CA GLY A 158 26.83 9.67 -3.76
C GLY A 158 28.06 8.99 -4.34
#